data_b49d11e9cf6ab08b939b24b36c52b22a
#
_entry.id   b49d11e9cf6ab08b939b24b36c52b22a
#
_cell.length_a   1.000
_cell.length_b   1.000
_cell.length_c   1.000
_cell.angle_alpha   90.00
_cell.angle_beta   90.00
_cell.angle_gamma   90.00
#
_symmetry.space_group_name_H-M   'P 1'
#
loop_
_entity.id
_entity.type
_entity.pdbx_description
1 polymer ?
#
loop_
_entity_poly.entity_id
_entity_poly.type
_entity_poly.pdbx_seq_one_letter_code
_entity_poly.pdbx_strand_id
1 'polypeptide(L)'
;MSELFDELEDFAAFDDVVSGDVRDPYPELAKQRHDTPIQRIDMSTMPGEEGKPVFIVYRHEDIQTMLRDHDTFSSNAVIQIFGDVLGHGVMLGMDEPVHGRLRSLVTKAFTQKALARWEDEIVGRIGNELIDGFAADGATNLVKTFTFPYPSRIIAALLGLPEEDFPQFQRWSVSMLSYTINPERGLAASKALVDYFTPILEARRAEPREDLISSLAAAEIDGEKLADEDIYSFIRLLLPAGVETTYRSLGSLLFALLTHPDQLDAIRADRTLIPQAIEEGVRWDAPLLNITRVATRDTELAGVPIPQGSSVMPMLGAANRQEDRYTKPDDFDIFRQAKVPISWGYGVHVCLGMHLARLEMRTAINLLLDRLPNLRLDPDGDDPHIRGMVFRSPTSLPVLFDPA
;
A
#
# COMPACT_ATOMS: atom_id res chain seq x y z
N MET A 1 -4.73 24.90 -2.99
CA MET A 1 -5.91 24.07 -2.65
C MET A 1 -6.69 23.62 -3.90
N SER A 2 -6.96 24.47 -4.91
CA SER A 2 -7.69 24.01 -6.13
C SER A 2 -6.96 22.92 -6.92
N GLU A 3 -5.65 23.03 -7.11
CA GLU A 3 -4.86 22.01 -7.84
C GLU A 3 -4.81 20.64 -7.13
N LEU A 4 -4.89 20.61 -5.80
CA LEU A 4 -4.96 19.35 -5.05
C LEU A 4 -6.32 18.65 -5.20
N PHE A 5 -7.38 19.42 -5.44
CA PHE A 5 -8.73 18.88 -5.68
C PHE A 5 -8.84 18.25 -7.09
N ASP A 6 -8.23 18.87 -8.10
CA ASP A 6 -8.19 18.31 -9.46
C ASP A 6 -7.46 16.96 -9.48
N GLU A 7 -6.44 16.77 -8.64
CA GLU A 7 -5.70 15.52 -8.51
C GLU A 7 -6.49 14.41 -7.79
N LEU A 8 -7.30 14.77 -6.79
CA LEU A 8 -8.20 13.82 -6.13
C LEU A 8 -9.33 13.37 -7.06
N GLU A 9 -9.82 14.25 -7.94
CA GLU A 9 -10.81 13.89 -8.97
C GLU A 9 -10.20 12.96 -10.02
N ASP A 10 -8.99 13.23 -10.48
CA ASP A 10 -8.23 12.34 -11.39
C ASP A 10 -7.98 10.97 -10.73
N PHE A 11 -7.69 10.97 -9.43
CA PHE A 11 -7.45 9.76 -8.67
C PHE A 11 -8.73 8.96 -8.43
N ALA A 12 -9.85 9.63 -8.15
CA ALA A 12 -11.17 9.00 -8.03
C ALA A 12 -11.60 8.37 -9.36
N ALA A 13 -11.33 9.03 -10.50
CA ALA A 13 -11.59 8.47 -11.82
C ALA A 13 -10.71 7.23 -12.12
N PHE A 14 -9.45 7.23 -11.68
CA PHE A 14 -8.59 6.04 -11.74
C PHE A 14 -9.17 4.89 -10.91
N ASP A 15 -9.58 5.17 -9.68
CA ASP A 15 -10.18 4.18 -8.78
C ASP A 15 -11.46 3.58 -9.36
N ASP A 16 -12.32 4.39 -9.96
CA ASP A 16 -13.55 3.92 -10.59
C ASP A 16 -13.28 2.95 -11.74
N VAL A 17 -12.25 3.19 -12.53
CA VAL A 17 -11.88 2.32 -13.66
C VAL A 17 -11.18 1.04 -13.20
N VAL A 18 -10.24 1.14 -12.23
CA VAL A 18 -9.39 0.00 -11.81
C VAL A 18 -10.07 -0.86 -10.75
N SER A 19 -10.76 -0.26 -9.81
CA SER A 19 -11.30 -0.95 -8.64
C SER A 19 -12.83 -1.06 -8.65
N GLY A 20 -13.52 -0.13 -9.28
CA GLY A 20 -14.98 -0.05 -9.30
C GLY A 20 -15.60 0.29 -7.95
N ASP A 21 -16.95 0.34 -7.91
CA ASP A 21 -17.72 0.65 -6.68
C ASP A 21 -18.27 -0.62 -6.01
N VAL A 22 -17.42 -1.64 -5.84
CA VAL A 22 -17.81 -2.85 -5.11
C VAL A 22 -17.62 -2.62 -3.62
N ARG A 23 -18.74 -2.46 -2.89
CA ARG A 23 -18.73 -2.18 -1.45
C ARG A 23 -18.33 -3.39 -0.61
N ASP A 24 -18.91 -4.55 -0.87
CA ASP A 24 -18.62 -5.78 -0.12
C ASP A 24 -18.36 -6.96 -1.07
N PRO A 25 -17.08 -7.26 -1.37
CA PRO A 25 -16.71 -8.42 -2.18
C PRO A 25 -16.66 -9.71 -1.37
N TYR A 26 -16.64 -9.65 -0.05
CA TYR A 26 -16.26 -10.78 0.81
C TYR A 26 -17.22 -11.97 0.79
N PRO A 27 -18.56 -11.80 0.69
CA PRO A 27 -19.47 -12.94 0.55
C PRO A 27 -19.17 -13.79 -0.70
N GLU A 28 -18.90 -13.16 -1.85
CA GLU A 28 -18.52 -13.88 -3.06
C GLU A 28 -17.13 -14.50 -2.94
N LEU A 29 -16.17 -13.78 -2.36
CA LEU A 29 -14.82 -14.31 -2.10
C LEU A 29 -14.85 -15.52 -1.15
N ALA A 30 -15.72 -15.51 -0.13
CA ALA A 30 -15.92 -16.65 0.78
C ALA A 30 -16.50 -17.86 0.03
N LYS A 31 -17.50 -17.64 -0.83
CA LYS A 31 -18.08 -18.67 -1.68
C LYS A 31 -17.03 -19.28 -2.61
N GLN A 32 -16.24 -18.46 -3.31
CA GLN A 32 -15.18 -18.95 -4.19
C GLN A 32 -14.11 -19.74 -3.41
N ARG A 33 -13.70 -19.25 -2.24
CA ARG A 33 -12.75 -19.96 -1.37
C ARG A 33 -13.24 -21.36 -0.98
N HIS A 34 -14.57 -21.52 -0.77
CA HIS A 34 -15.19 -22.79 -0.44
C HIS A 34 -15.40 -23.69 -1.66
N ASP A 35 -16.03 -23.16 -2.71
CA ASP A 35 -16.53 -23.95 -3.84
C ASP A 35 -15.45 -24.21 -4.92
N THR A 36 -14.57 -23.23 -5.14
CA THR A 36 -13.54 -23.26 -6.18
C THR A 36 -12.26 -22.60 -5.70
N PRO A 37 -11.52 -23.24 -4.76
CA PRO A 37 -10.36 -22.61 -4.09
C PRO A 37 -9.28 -22.10 -5.04
N ILE A 38 -9.20 -22.68 -6.24
CA ILE A 38 -8.39 -22.20 -7.35
C ILE A 38 -9.31 -22.09 -8.57
N GLN A 39 -9.64 -20.88 -8.94
CA GLN A 39 -10.52 -20.59 -10.07
C GLN A 39 -9.68 -20.32 -11.33
N ARG A 40 -9.97 -21.04 -12.42
CA ARG A 40 -9.40 -20.77 -13.73
C ARG A 40 -10.30 -19.83 -14.53
N ILE A 41 -9.69 -18.81 -15.12
CA ILE A 41 -10.31 -17.90 -16.09
C ILE A 41 -9.55 -18.05 -17.41
N ASP A 42 -10.25 -18.39 -18.50
CA ASP A 42 -9.61 -18.78 -19.77
C ASP A 42 -9.12 -17.60 -20.61
N MET A 43 -9.48 -16.37 -20.26
CA MET A 43 -9.03 -15.18 -20.98
C MET A 43 -8.52 -14.12 -20.00
N SER A 44 -7.24 -13.75 -20.13
CA SER A 44 -6.70 -12.56 -19.50
C SER A 44 -7.01 -11.32 -20.34
N THR A 45 -7.47 -10.26 -19.67
CA THR A 45 -7.59 -8.91 -20.25
C THR A 45 -6.43 -8.02 -19.86
N MET A 46 -5.46 -8.55 -19.09
CA MET A 46 -4.29 -7.79 -18.65
C MET A 46 -3.31 -7.56 -19.82
N PRO A 47 -2.73 -6.36 -19.94
CA PRO A 47 -1.74 -6.05 -20.97
C PRO A 47 -0.58 -7.06 -20.95
N GLY A 48 -0.23 -7.63 -22.12
CA GLY A 48 0.84 -8.62 -22.28
C GLY A 48 0.46 -10.05 -21.91
N GLU A 49 -0.77 -10.29 -21.45
CA GLU A 49 -1.27 -11.62 -21.05
C GLU A 49 -2.50 -12.06 -21.82
N GLU A 50 -2.82 -11.38 -22.93
CA GLU A 50 -4.02 -11.63 -23.73
C GLU A 50 -4.09 -13.08 -24.18
N GLY A 51 -5.21 -13.72 -23.86
CA GLY A 51 -5.47 -15.11 -24.24
C GLY A 51 -4.79 -16.17 -23.38
N LYS A 52 -4.01 -15.77 -22.35
CA LYS A 52 -3.46 -16.72 -21.39
C LYS A 52 -4.47 -17.01 -20.26
N PRO A 53 -4.47 -18.23 -19.68
CA PRO A 53 -5.30 -18.52 -18.53
C PRO A 53 -4.79 -17.77 -17.29
N VAL A 54 -5.74 -17.29 -16.47
CA VAL A 54 -5.49 -16.71 -15.17
C VAL A 54 -6.04 -17.65 -14.10
N PHE A 55 -5.27 -17.90 -13.06
CA PHE A 55 -5.67 -18.69 -11.91
C PHE A 55 -5.77 -17.80 -10.67
N ILE A 56 -6.96 -17.72 -10.08
CA ILE A 56 -7.19 -16.97 -8.84
C ILE A 56 -7.16 -17.96 -7.67
N VAL A 57 -6.34 -17.68 -6.67
CA VAL A 57 -6.12 -18.53 -5.49
C VAL A 57 -6.73 -17.87 -4.26
N TYR A 58 -7.63 -18.57 -3.56
CA TYR A 58 -8.42 -17.98 -2.47
C TYR A 58 -8.04 -18.46 -1.07
N ARG A 59 -7.50 -19.70 -0.91
CA ARG A 59 -7.16 -20.25 0.40
C ARG A 59 -5.83 -19.76 0.93
N HIS A 60 -5.76 -19.50 2.21
CA HIS A 60 -4.57 -18.98 2.87
C HIS A 60 -3.35 -19.91 2.72
N GLU A 61 -3.51 -21.21 2.92
CA GLU A 61 -2.45 -22.21 2.81
C GLU A 61 -1.89 -22.34 1.39
N ASP A 62 -2.77 -22.28 0.37
CA ASP A 62 -2.38 -22.34 -1.04
C ASP A 62 -1.63 -21.08 -1.44
N ILE A 63 -2.09 -19.92 -0.97
CA ILE A 63 -1.41 -18.63 -1.17
C ILE A 63 -0.04 -18.63 -0.49
N GLN A 64 0.08 -19.12 0.75
CA GLN A 64 1.39 -19.22 1.41
C GLN A 64 2.33 -20.16 0.67
N THR A 65 1.84 -21.29 0.18
CA THR A 65 2.62 -22.27 -0.60
C THR A 65 3.15 -21.60 -1.87
N MET A 66 2.27 -20.93 -2.61
CA MET A 66 2.61 -20.22 -3.82
C MET A 66 3.63 -19.08 -3.57
N LEU A 67 3.42 -18.23 -2.56
CA LEU A 67 4.30 -17.10 -2.27
C LEU A 67 5.67 -17.53 -1.69
N ARG A 68 5.77 -18.76 -1.19
CA ARG A 68 7.05 -19.35 -0.75
C ARG A 68 7.85 -19.94 -1.90
N ASP A 69 7.16 -20.53 -2.88
CA ASP A 69 7.80 -21.14 -4.07
C ASP A 69 7.99 -20.10 -5.18
N HIS A 70 8.88 -19.15 -4.92
CA HIS A 70 9.21 -18.07 -5.86
C HIS A 70 9.92 -18.56 -7.14
N ASP A 71 10.52 -19.75 -7.13
CA ASP A 71 11.11 -20.37 -8.32
C ASP A 71 10.05 -20.81 -9.32
N THR A 72 8.89 -21.25 -8.82
CA THR A 72 7.76 -21.68 -9.64
C THR A 72 6.81 -20.52 -9.94
N PHE A 73 6.56 -19.64 -8.96
CA PHE A 73 5.62 -18.53 -9.07
C PHE A 73 6.37 -17.19 -9.01
N SER A 74 6.94 -16.81 -10.15
CA SER A 74 7.81 -15.65 -10.34
C SER A 74 7.07 -14.33 -10.16
N SER A 75 7.76 -13.36 -9.58
CA SER A 75 7.33 -11.96 -9.48
C SER A 75 7.50 -11.19 -10.79
N ASN A 76 8.12 -11.77 -11.81
CA ASN A 76 8.44 -11.09 -13.07
C ASN A 76 7.22 -10.54 -13.83
N ALA A 77 6.01 -11.00 -13.51
CA ALA A 77 4.76 -10.40 -13.99
C ALA A 77 4.72 -8.88 -13.76
N VAL A 78 5.27 -8.38 -12.64
CA VAL A 78 5.34 -6.94 -12.35
C VAL A 78 6.20 -6.19 -13.36
N ILE A 79 7.36 -6.75 -13.74
CA ILE A 79 8.23 -6.15 -14.76
C ILE A 79 7.55 -6.20 -16.14
N GLN A 80 6.87 -7.29 -16.47
CA GLN A 80 6.15 -7.42 -17.74
C GLN A 80 5.04 -6.36 -17.89
N ILE A 81 4.34 -6.02 -16.81
CA ILE A 81 3.22 -5.08 -16.84
C ILE A 81 3.70 -3.63 -16.60
N PHE A 82 4.60 -3.42 -15.65
CA PHE A 82 4.96 -2.08 -15.14
C PHE A 82 6.42 -1.70 -15.36
N GLY A 83 7.24 -2.55 -16.01
CA GLY A 83 8.68 -2.29 -16.18
C GLY A 83 8.98 -0.99 -16.92
N ASP A 84 8.15 -0.60 -17.87
CA ASP A 84 8.33 0.65 -18.62
C ASP A 84 8.14 1.89 -17.74
N VAL A 85 7.21 1.84 -16.79
CA VAL A 85 6.91 2.99 -15.90
C VAL A 85 7.71 2.97 -14.61
N LEU A 86 7.95 1.79 -14.02
CA LEU A 86 8.69 1.65 -12.76
C LEU A 86 10.21 1.44 -12.95
N GLY A 87 10.63 1.13 -14.18
CA GLY A 87 11.98 0.69 -14.50
C GLY A 87 12.12 -0.83 -14.45
N HIS A 88 12.91 -1.39 -15.37
CA HIS A 88 13.16 -2.84 -15.40
C HIS A 88 14.02 -3.33 -14.22
N GLY A 89 14.63 -2.41 -13.46
CA GLY A 89 15.32 -2.66 -12.19
C GLY A 89 14.38 -2.69 -10.97
N VAL A 90 13.05 -2.71 -11.15
CA VAL A 90 12.10 -2.69 -10.04
C VAL A 90 12.16 -3.97 -9.20
N MET A 91 12.60 -3.83 -7.96
CA MET A 91 12.83 -4.96 -7.03
C MET A 91 11.59 -5.81 -6.80
N LEU A 92 10.39 -5.22 -6.83
CA LEU A 92 9.12 -5.93 -6.64
C LEU A 92 8.87 -7.03 -7.69
N GLY A 93 9.43 -6.88 -8.89
CA GLY A 93 9.29 -7.83 -10.00
C GLY A 93 10.48 -8.77 -10.18
N MET A 94 11.48 -8.72 -9.31
CA MET A 94 12.65 -9.58 -9.40
C MET A 94 12.48 -10.87 -8.60
N ASP A 95 13.15 -11.92 -9.07
CA ASP A 95 13.27 -13.19 -8.35
C ASP A 95 14.66 -13.34 -7.72
N GLU A 96 14.80 -14.37 -6.86
CA GLU A 96 16.11 -14.72 -6.28
C GLU A 96 17.07 -15.23 -7.38
N PRO A 97 18.39 -15.00 -7.24
CA PRO A 97 19.09 -14.33 -6.12
C PRO A 97 19.19 -12.79 -6.25
N VAL A 98 18.77 -12.21 -7.39
CA VAL A 98 18.91 -10.77 -7.67
C VAL A 98 18.05 -9.95 -6.71
N HIS A 99 16.79 -10.39 -6.48
CA HIS A 99 15.90 -9.77 -5.52
C HIS A 99 16.53 -9.65 -4.13
N GLY A 100 17.01 -10.77 -3.55
CA GLY A 100 17.59 -10.78 -2.19
C GLY A 100 18.79 -9.87 -2.05
N ARG A 101 19.64 -9.79 -3.09
CA ARG A 101 20.79 -8.89 -3.12
C ARG A 101 20.34 -7.42 -3.05
N LEU A 102 19.46 -6.97 -3.95
CA LEU A 102 18.97 -5.60 -3.96
C LEU A 102 18.17 -5.28 -2.70
N ARG A 103 17.31 -6.20 -2.28
CA ARG A 103 16.52 -6.03 -1.05
C ARG A 103 17.40 -5.83 0.19
N SER A 104 18.50 -6.56 0.31
CA SER A 104 19.41 -6.44 1.46
C SER A 104 20.08 -5.05 1.54
N LEU A 105 20.31 -4.40 0.39
CA LEU A 105 20.83 -3.03 0.34
C LEU A 105 19.85 -2.01 0.88
N VAL A 106 18.58 -2.12 0.50
CA VAL A 106 17.54 -1.13 0.89
C VAL A 106 16.94 -1.42 2.28
N THR A 107 16.91 -2.67 2.74
CA THR A 107 16.25 -3.07 4.00
C THR A 107 16.81 -2.33 5.21
N LYS A 108 18.10 -2.00 5.21
CA LYS A 108 18.74 -1.30 6.34
C LYS A 108 18.09 0.04 6.64
N ALA A 109 17.59 0.75 5.63
CA ALA A 109 16.91 2.03 5.76
C ALA A 109 15.48 1.89 6.31
N PHE A 110 14.85 0.71 6.19
CA PHE A 110 13.46 0.44 6.58
C PHE A 110 13.32 -0.40 7.87
N THR A 111 14.41 -0.58 8.62
CA THR A 111 14.33 -1.25 9.93
C THR A 111 13.60 -0.36 10.93
N GLN A 112 12.89 -0.96 11.89
CA GLN A 112 12.22 -0.21 12.96
C GLN A 112 13.17 0.77 13.67
N LYS A 113 14.42 0.36 13.90
CA LYS A 113 15.45 1.22 14.53
C LYS A 113 15.82 2.42 13.64
N ALA A 114 15.93 2.23 12.32
CA ALA A 114 16.24 3.32 11.39
C ALA A 114 15.09 4.32 11.29
N LEU A 115 13.85 3.81 11.33
CA LEU A 115 12.63 4.63 11.22
C LEU A 115 12.30 5.41 12.51
N ALA A 116 12.71 4.90 13.69
CA ALA A 116 12.41 5.53 14.97
C ALA A 116 12.91 6.99 15.07
N ARG A 117 14.02 7.33 14.41
CA ARG A 117 14.54 8.70 14.36
C ARG A 117 13.62 9.69 13.65
N TRP A 118 12.78 9.21 12.74
CA TRP A 118 11.87 10.04 11.95
C TRP A 118 10.46 10.12 12.54
N GLU A 119 10.21 9.41 13.66
CA GLU A 119 8.87 9.34 14.25
C GLU A 119 8.35 10.73 14.63
N ASP A 120 9.12 11.50 15.38
CA ASP A 120 8.71 12.85 15.81
C ASP A 120 9.03 13.91 14.75
N GLU A 121 10.23 13.84 14.16
CA GLU A 121 10.77 14.88 13.29
C GLU A 121 10.07 14.97 11.91
N ILE A 122 9.53 13.85 11.40
CA ILE A 122 8.85 13.80 10.11
C ILE A 122 7.41 13.37 10.29
N VAL A 123 7.18 12.16 10.80
CA VAL A 123 5.85 11.54 10.82
C VAL A 123 4.90 12.29 11.74
N GLY A 124 5.33 12.60 12.97
CA GLY A 124 4.56 13.39 13.93
C GLY A 124 4.35 14.83 13.51
N ARG A 125 5.41 15.50 13.02
CA ARG A 125 5.33 16.89 12.55
C ARG A 125 4.33 17.04 11.41
N ILE A 126 4.44 16.22 10.35
CA ILE A 126 3.55 16.27 9.19
C ILE A 126 2.10 16.00 9.60
N GLY A 127 1.88 15.02 10.51
CA GLY A 127 0.54 14.75 11.03
C GLY A 127 -0.07 15.95 11.75
N ASN A 128 0.71 16.63 12.59
CA ASN A 128 0.25 17.85 13.28
C ASN A 128 -0.05 18.99 12.30
N GLU A 129 0.83 19.26 11.33
CA GLU A 129 0.63 20.31 10.32
C GLU A 129 -0.66 20.09 9.51
N LEU A 130 -0.96 18.84 9.16
CA LEU A 130 -2.21 18.52 8.46
C LEU A 130 -3.44 18.78 9.35
N ILE A 131 -3.38 18.37 10.63
CA ILE A 131 -4.48 18.56 11.57
C ILE A 131 -4.67 20.06 11.86
N ASP A 132 -3.61 20.85 11.99
CA ASP A 132 -3.68 22.30 12.18
C ASP A 132 -4.49 22.98 11.04
N GLY A 133 -4.50 22.39 9.85
CA GLY A 133 -5.23 22.90 8.70
C GLY A 133 -6.76 22.82 8.82
N PHE A 134 -7.31 22.03 9.75
CA PHE A 134 -8.77 21.84 9.89
C PHE A 134 -9.27 21.73 11.34
N ALA A 135 -8.40 21.65 12.33
CA ALA A 135 -8.81 21.42 13.74
C ALA A 135 -9.78 22.49 14.30
N ALA A 136 -9.72 23.71 13.78
CA ALA A 136 -10.62 24.80 14.18
C ALA A 136 -12.02 24.72 13.54
N ASP A 137 -12.21 23.88 12.50
CA ASP A 137 -13.44 23.88 11.71
C ASP A 137 -14.55 23.00 12.33
N GLY A 138 -14.23 22.10 13.25
CA GLY A 138 -15.16 21.18 13.91
C GLY A 138 -15.70 20.07 13.00
N ALA A 139 -15.38 20.09 11.71
CA ALA A 139 -15.77 19.11 10.71
C ALA A 139 -14.73 19.03 9.59
N THR A 140 -14.55 17.83 9.02
CA THR A 140 -13.69 17.66 7.84
C THR A 140 -13.99 16.36 7.12
N ASN A 141 -13.44 16.20 5.90
CA ASN A 141 -13.36 14.90 5.23
C ASN A 141 -11.93 14.35 5.41
N LEU A 142 -11.75 13.39 6.31
CA LEU A 142 -10.43 12.86 6.65
C LEU A 142 -9.69 12.24 5.45
N VAL A 143 -10.38 11.75 4.43
CA VAL A 143 -9.68 11.25 3.23
C VAL A 143 -8.95 12.40 2.55
N LYS A 144 -9.63 13.51 2.31
CA LYS A 144 -9.09 14.66 1.59
C LYS A 144 -8.02 15.42 2.38
N THR A 145 -8.28 15.64 3.68
CA THR A 145 -7.46 16.55 4.47
C THR A 145 -6.34 15.86 5.24
N PHE A 146 -6.43 14.54 5.42
CA PHE A 146 -5.47 13.82 6.25
C PHE A 146 -4.96 12.53 5.62
N THR A 147 -5.80 11.48 5.41
CA THR A 147 -5.27 10.15 5.09
C THR A 147 -4.56 10.10 3.74
N PHE A 148 -5.04 10.82 2.73
CA PHE A 148 -4.42 10.87 1.40
C PHE A 148 -3.11 11.69 1.36
N PRO A 149 -3.04 12.94 1.87
CA PRO A 149 -1.79 13.72 1.85
C PRO A 149 -0.73 13.23 2.86
N TYR A 150 -1.11 12.54 3.92
CA TYR A 150 -0.22 12.17 5.01
C TYR A 150 0.96 11.28 4.57
N PRO A 151 0.77 10.08 4.01
CA PRO A 151 1.88 9.23 3.60
C PRO A 151 2.68 9.83 2.43
N SER A 152 2.06 10.56 1.52
CA SER A 152 2.79 11.17 0.40
C SER A 152 3.78 12.24 0.87
N ARG A 153 3.38 13.09 1.84
CA ARG A 153 4.27 14.08 2.44
C ARG A 153 5.39 13.42 3.25
N ILE A 154 5.10 12.33 3.95
CA ILE A 154 6.11 11.57 4.71
C ILE A 154 7.15 10.97 3.77
N ILE A 155 6.74 10.29 2.70
CA ILE A 155 7.67 9.71 1.72
C ILE A 155 8.54 10.82 1.08
N ALA A 156 7.94 11.94 0.69
CA ALA A 156 8.68 13.07 0.12
C ALA A 156 9.71 13.63 1.12
N ALA A 157 9.33 13.81 2.39
CA ALA A 157 10.24 14.27 3.44
C ALA A 157 11.36 13.26 3.75
N LEU A 158 11.06 11.94 3.75
CA LEU A 158 12.06 10.89 3.91
C LEU A 158 13.09 10.87 2.77
N LEU A 159 12.66 11.23 1.56
CA LEU A 159 13.54 11.42 0.41
C LEU A 159 14.35 12.74 0.48
N GLY A 160 14.11 13.58 1.49
CA GLY A 160 14.78 14.86 1.67
C GLY A 160 14.37 15.92 0.67
N LEU A 161 13.13 15.87 0.18
CA LEU A 161 12.57 16.84 -0.74
C LEU A 161 12.14 18.12 -0.03
N PRO A 162 12.25 19.30 -0.68
CA PRO A 162 11.65 20.53 -0.18
C PRO A 162 10.11 20.43 -0.12
N GLU A 163 9.50 21.09 0.85
CA GLU A 163 8.03 21.02 1.05
C GLU A 163 7.24 21.60 -0.13
N GLU A 164 7.79 22.59 -0.82
CA GLU A 164 7.21 23.16 -2.03
C GLU A 164 7.06 22.17 -3.18
N ASP A 165 7.83 21.07 -3.20
CA ASP A 165 7.80 20.04 -4.23
C ASP A 165 6.82 18.90 -3.91
N PHE A 166 6.28 18.82 -2.68
CA PHE A 166 5.37 17.73 -2.28
C PHE A 166 4.13 17.58 -3.19
N PRO A 167 3.46 18.67 -3.62
CA PRO A 167 2.35 18.56 -4.56
C PRO A 167 2.77 17.96 -5.90
N GLN A 168 3.94 18.33 -6.42
CA GLN A 168 4.44 17.78 -7.68
C GLN A 168 4.79 16.29 -7.56
N PHE A 169 5.35 15.90 -6.42
CA PHE A 169 5.67 14.51 -6.12
C PHE A 169 4.40 13.65 -6.08
N GLN A 170 3.34 14.16 -5.47
CA GLN A 170 2.03 13.51 -5.43
C GLN A 170 1.42 13.36 -6.83
N ARG A 171 1.50 14.39 -7.69
CA ARG A 171 1.07 14.33 -9.10
C ARG A 171 1.76 13.21 -9.88
N TRP A 172 3.07 13.07 -9.73
CA TRP A 172 3.81 11.97 -10.38
C TRP A 172 3.36 10.59 -9.88
N SER A 173 3.10 10.44 -8.58
CA SER A 173 2.59 9.20 -8.00
C SER A 173 1.28 8.77 -8.66
N VAL A 174 0.28 9.64 -8.67
CA VAL A 174 -1.04 9.39 -9.29
C VAL A 174 -0.91 9.11 -10.79
N SER A 175 -0.07 9.88 -11.49
CA SER A 175 0.15 9.71 -12.93
C SER A 175 0.81 8.37 -13.25
N MET A 176 1.78 7.91 -12.47
CA MET A 176 2.41 6.60 -12.66
C MET A 176 1.45 5.44 -12.36
N LEU A 177 0.59 5.57 -11.34
CA LEU A 177 -0.46 4.58 -11.04
C LEU A 177 -1.45 4.44 -12.19
N SER A 178 -1.78 5.54 -12.87
CA SER A 178 -2.70 5.53 -14.01
C SER A 178 -2.10 4.95 -15.30
N TYR A 179 -0.86 4.43 -15.28
CA TYR A 179 -0.15 3.90 -16.45
C TYR A 179 -0.96 2.88 -17.27
N THR A 180 -1.68 1.98 -16.60
CA THR A 180 -2.48 0.94 -17.28
C THR A 180 -3.67 1.51 -18.06
N ILE A 181 -4.13 2.73 -17.72
CA ILE A 181 -5.25 3.42 -18.36
C ILE A 181 -4.73 4.49 -19.32
N ASN A 182 -3.69 5.21 -18.93
CA ASN A 182 -3.05 6.27 -19.70
C ASN A 182 -1.52 6.09 -19.70
N PRO A 183 -0.99 5.20 -20.58
CA PRO A 183 0.43 4.91 -20.64
C PRO A 183 1.30 6.13 -20.90
N GLU A 184 0.86 7.05 -21.77
CA GLU A 184 1.61 8.26 -22.12
C GLU A 184 1.83 9.14 -20.88
N ARG A 185 0.77 9.39 -20.10
CA ARG A 185 0.85 10.17 -18.85
C ARG A 185 1.75 9.50 -17.82
N GLY A 186 1.62 8.17 -17.65
CA GLY A 186 2.45 7.41 -16.72
C GLY A 186 3.94 7.47 -17.06
N LEU A 187 4.28 7.26 -18.34
CA LEU A 187 5.67 7.33 -18.80
C LEU A 187 6.26 8.74 -18.70
N ALA A 188 5.47 9.77 -19.02
CA ALA A 188 5.91 11.16 -18.86
C ALA A 188 6.21 11.49 -17.39
N ALA A 189 5.38 11.04 -16.46
CA ALA A 189 5.59 11.22 -15.02
C ALA A 189 6.84 10.46 -14.53
N SER A 190 7.02 9.20 -14.96
CA SER A 190 8.20 8.40 -14.66
C SER A 190 9.50 9.07 -15.13
N LYS A 191 9.49 9.60 -16.36
CA LYS A 191 10.64 10.35 -16.89
C LYS A 191 10.91 11.63 -16.10
N ALA A 192 9.88 12.43 -15.83
CA ALA A 192 10.00 13.68 -15.09
C ALA A 192 10.56 13.46 -13.67
N LEU A 193 10.17 12.36 -13.04
CA LEU A 193 10.69 11.95 -11.74
C LEU A 193 12.20 11.67 -11.82
N VAL A 194 12.67 10.92 -12.81
CA VAL A 194 14.10 10.64 -12.98
C VAL A 194 14.87 11.93 -13.27
N ASP A 195 14.38 12.78 -14.17
CA ASP A 195 15.01 14.05 -14.49
C ASP A 195 15.15 14.93 -13.23
N TYR A 196 14.15 14.89 -12.33
CA TYR A 196 14.18 15.62 -11.06
C TYR A 196 15.17 15.01 -10.05
N PHE A 197 15.22 13.69 -9.92
CA PHE A 197 16.08 13.03 -8.93
C PHE A 197 17.53 12.91 -9.36
N THR A 198 17.86 12.98 -10.64
CA THR A 198 19.25 12.86 -11.13
C THR A 198 20.21 13.85 -10.47
N PRO A 199 19.98 15.19 -10.50
CA PRO A 199 20.87 16.13 -9.83
C PRO A 199 20.87 15.98 -8.30
N ILE A 200 19.76 15.52 -7.71
CA ILE A 200 19.68 15.29 -6.27
C ILE A 200 20.58 14.11 -5.89
N LEU A 201 20.53 12.99 -6.63
CA LEU A 201 21.37 11.82 -6.39
C LEU A 201 22.87 12.15 -6.52
N GLU A 202 23.23 12.90 -7.56
CA GLU A 202 24.60 13.39 -7.74
C GLU A 202 25.07 14.24 -6.55
N ALA A 203 24.23 15.19 -6.12
CA ALA A 203 24.53 16.02 -4.95
C ALA A 203 24.68 15.21 -3.66
N ARG A 204 23.81 14.19 -3.43
CA ARG A 204 23.90 13.32 -2.24
C ARG A 204 25.10 12.38 -2.24
N ARG A 205 25.61 12.01 -3.40
CA ARG A 205 26.91 11.29 -3.50
C ARG A 205 28.10 12.15 -3.13
N ALA A 206 28.06 13.43 -3.52
CA ALA A 206 29.11 14.40 -3.20
C ALA A 206 29.04 14.86 -1.73
N GLU A 207 27.83 15.11 -1.23
CA GLU A 207 27.56 15.61 0.11
C GLU A 207 26.35 14.88 0.71
N PRO A 208 26.55 13.75 1.41
CA PRO A 208 25.48 12.99 2.03
C PRO A 208 24.69 13.80 3.08
N ARG A 209 23.38 13.58 3.15
CA ARG A 209 22.46 14.14 4.15
C ARG A 209 21.77 13.05 4.95
N GLU A 210 20.99 13.43 5.96
CA GLU A 210 20.17 12.49 6.73
C GLU A 210 18.85 12.18 6.02
N ASP A 211 18.92 11.66 4.78
CA ASP A 211 17.77 11.29 3.98
C ASP A 211 17.90 9.89 3.36
N LEU A 212 16.78 9.39 2.81
CA LEU A 212 16.74 8.06 2.22
C LEU A 212 17.59 7.97 0.95
N ILE A 213 17.68 9.04 0.14
CA ILE A 213 18.50 9.06 -1.08
C ILE A 213 19.97 8.89 -0.73
N SER A 214 20.47 9.60 0.28
CA SER A 214 21.84 9.43 0.78
C SER A 214 22.10 8.02 1.28
N SER A 215 21.13 7.43 1.99
CA SER A 215 21.20 6.06 2.48
C SER A 215 21.28 5.04 1.34
N LEU A 216 20.48 5.23 0.27
CA LEU A 216 20.51 4.39 -0.93
C LEU A 216 21.81 4.56 -1.72
N ALA A 217 22.25 5.81 -1.92
CA ALA A 217 23.50 6.14 -2.63
C ALA A 217 24.75 5.56 -1.96
N ALA A 218 24.72 5.43 -0.61
CA ALA A 218 25.81 4.87 0.19
C ALA A 218 25.67 3.36 0.46
N ALA A 219 24.53 2.75 0.08
CA ALA A 219 24.29 1.33 0.36
C ALA A 219 25.28 0.44 -0.38
N GLU A 220 25.98 -0.41 0.37
CA GLU A 220 27.02 -1.32 -0.13
C GLU A 220 26.99 -2.66 0.59
N ILE A 221 27.12 -3.75 -0.16
CA ILE A 221 27.29 -5.11 0.35
C ILE A 221 28.36 -5.79 -0.50
N ASP A 222 29.42 -6.29 0.17
CA ASP A 222 30.55 -7.01 -0.46
C ASP A 222 31.24 -6.22 -1.60
N GLY A 223 31.27 -4.87 -1.47
CA GLY A 223 31.85 -3.97 -2.47
C GLY A 223 30.89 -3.60 -3.60
N GLU A 224 29.69 -4.15 -3.65
CA GLU A 224 28.66 -3.81 -4.63
C GLU A 224 27.73 -2.72 -4.10
N LYS A 225 27.48 -1.70 -4.94
CA LYS A 225 26.56 -0.59 -4.69
C LYS A 225 25.36 -0.66 -5.61
N LEU A 226 24.27 0.00 -5.21
CA LEU A 226 23.13 0.21 -6.11
C LEU A 226 23.57 1.05 -7.32
N ALA A 227 23.24 0.60 -8.52
CA ALA A 227 23.32 1.42 -9.71
C ALA A 227 22.28 2.56 -9.66
N ASP A 228 22.51 3.64 -10.42
CA ASP A 228 21.55 4.77 -10.47
C ASP A 228 20.16 4.32 -10.88
N GLU A 229 20.08 3.44 -11.88
CA GLU A 229 18.78 2.91 -12.35
C GLU A 229 18.08 2.05 -11.28
N ASP A 230 18.80 1.33 -10.44
CA ASP A 230 18.22 0.60 -9.30
C ASP A 230 17.63 1.58 -8.29
N ILE A 231 18.33 2.70 -8.02
CA ILE A 231 17.85 3.75 -7.13
C ILE A 231 16.61 4.43 -7.73
N TYR A 232 16.63 4.79 -9.02
CA TYR A 232 15.47 5.38 -9.69
C TYR A 232 14.27 4.43 -9.73
N SER A 233 14.49 3.16 -10.03
CA SER A 233 13.43 2.13 -10.01
C SER A 233 12.85 1.95 -8.61
N PHE A 234 13.69 2.04 -7.57
CA PHE A 234 13.24 1.99 -6.19
C PHE A 234 12.41 3.23 -5.81
N ILE A 235 12.84 4.44 -6.20
CA ILE A 235 12.07 5.67 -5.94
C ILE A 235 10.72 5.64 -6.69
N ARG A 236 10.70 5.21 -7.95
CA ARG A 236 9.47 5.04 -8.73
C ARG A 236 8.52 4.04 -8.07
N LEU A 237 9.03 2.95 -7.50
CA LEU A 237 8.23 1.98 -6.76
C LEU A 237 7.76 2.53 -5.42
N LEU A 238 8.60 3.28 -4.70
CA LEU A 238 8.31 3.76 -3.35
C LEU A 238 7.08 4.67 -3.33
N LEU A 239 6.86 5.46 -4.38
CA LEU A 239 5.71 6.34 -4.52
C LEU A 239 4.38 5.55 -4.47
N PRO A 240 4.07 4.69 -5.46
CA PRO A 240 2.80 3.96 -5.44
C PRO A 240 2.72 2.98 -4.26
N ALA A 241 3.80 2.28 -3.93
CA ALA A 241 3.76 1.27 -2.88
C ALA A 241 3.65 1.86 -1.47
N GLY A 242 4.30 2.98 -1.20
CA GLY A 242 4.32 3.59 0.13
C GLY A 242 3.14 4.53 0.39
N VAL A 243 2.67 5.23 -0.63
CA VAL A 243 1.56 6.19 -0.50
C VAL A 243 0.21 5.47 -0.56
N GLU A 244 -0.01 4.73 -1.66
CA GLU A 244 -1.30 4.15 -2.00
C GLU A 244 -1.84 3.21 -0.92
N THR A 245 -1.04 2.23 -0.52
CA THR A 245 -1.48 1.22 0.44
C THR A 245 -1.64 1.78 1.85
N THR A 246 -0.83 2.76 2.24
CA THR A 246 -0.86 3.33 3.60
C THR A 246 -2.08 4.23 3.79
N TYR A 247 -2.38 5.14 2.84
CA TYR A 247 -3.57 5.98 3.00
C TYR A 247 -4.86 5.15 3.01
N ARG A 248 -4.90 4.10 2.18
CA ARG A 248 -6.06 3.19 2.13
C ARG A 248 -6.22 2.41 3.43
N SER A 249 -5.14 1.82 3.94
CA SER A 249 -5.16 1.12 5.23
C SER A 249 -5.60 2.04 6.37
N LEU A 250 -5.08 3.26 6.42
CA LEU A 250 -5.45 4.24 7.43
C LEU A 250 -6.91 4.67 7.29
N GLY A 251 -7.38 4.95 6.06
CA GLY A 251 -8.76 5.31 5.78
C GLY A 251 -9.74 4.19 6.18
N SER A 252 -9.45 2.94 5.79
CA SER A 252 -10.27 1.77 6.15
C SER A 252 -10.28 1.50 7.65
N LEU A 253 -9.13 1.65 8.33
CA LEU A 253 -9.05 1.50 9.78
C LEU A 253 -9.83 2.58 10.53
N LEU A 254 -9.72 3.84 10.10
CA LEU A 254 -10.50 4.94 10.69
C LEU A 254 -12.00 4.74 10.47
N PHE A 255 -12.41 4.33 9.27
CA PHE A 255 -13.80 3.97 9.00
C PHE A 255 -14.28 2.85 9.93
N ALA A 256 -13.50 1.76 10.06
CA ALA A 256 -13.84 0.66 10.94
C ALA A 256 -13.98 1.09 12.40
N LEU A 257 -13.05 1.91 12.92
CA LEU A 257 -13.11 2.42 14.28
C LEU A 257 -14.30 3.36 14.51
N LEU A 258 -14.60 4.24 13.55
CA LEU A 258 -15.70 5.20 13.65
C LEU A 258 -17.08 4.53 13.54
N THR A 259 -17.16 3.36 12.88
CA THR A 259 -18.39 2.53 12.82
C THR A 259 -18.52 1.54 13.96
N HIS A 260 -17.45 1.39 14.81
CA HIS A 260 -17.44 0.55 16.02
C HIS A 260 -17.05 1.41 17.24
N PRO A 261 -17.94 2.28 17.73
CA PRO A 261 -17.60 3.27 18.76
C PRO A 261 -17.13 2.65 20.08
N ASP A 262 -17.59 1.46 20.44
CA ASP A 262 -17.13 0.70 21.61
C ASP A 262 -15.62 0.34 21.52
N GLN A 263 -15.16 -0.03 20.34
CA GLN A 263 -13.76 -0.35 20.09
C GLN A 263 -12.90 0.92 20.00
N LEU A 264 -13.44 2.00 19.43
CA LEU A 264 -12.78 3.30 19.43
C LEU A 264 -12.61 3.84 20.87
N ASP A 265 -13.62 3.70 21.71
CA ASP A 265 -13.55 4.10 23.12
C ASP A 265 -12.56 3.25 23.93
N ALA A 266 -12.44 1.95 23.60
CA ALA A 266 -11.39 1.12 24.17
C ALA A 266 -9.99 1.63 23.82
N ILE A 267 -9.75 2.03 22.57
CA ILE A 267 -8.47 2.63 22.14
C ILE A 267 -8.24 3.99 22.81
N ARG A 268 -9.29 4.80 23.00
CA ARG A 268 -9.17 6.08 23.75
C ARG A 268 -8.73 5.84 25.20
N ALA A 269 -9.24 4.79 25.82
CA ALA A 269 -8.91 4.41 27.18
C ALA A 269 -7.54 3.73 27.31
N ASP A 270 -7.15 2.94 26.31
CA ASP A 270 -5.88 2.20 26.30
C ASP A 270 -5.22 2.24 24.91
N ARG A 271 -4.27 3.15 24.72
CA ARG A 271 -3.51 3.33 23.47
C ARG A 271 -2.62 2.12 23.12
N THR A 272 -2.37 1.23 24.06
CA THR A 272 -1.60 0.00 23.78
C THR A 272 -2.33 -0.96 22.84
N LEU A 273 -3.63 -0.77 22.62
CA LEU A 273 -4.43 -1.51 21.65
C LEU A 273 -4.20 -1.06 20.19
N ILE A 274 -3.62 0.11 19.94
CA ILE A 274 -3.43 0.64 18.58
C ILE A 274 -2.64 -0.31 17.67
N PRO A 275 -1.50 -0.89 18.08
CA PRO A 275 -0.79 -1.84 17.21
C PRO A 275 -1.63 -3.03 16.79
N GLN A 276 -2.46 -3.57 17.69
CA GLN A 276 -3.36 -4.68 17.38
C GLN A 276 -4.52 -4.25 16.47
N ALA A 277 -5.07 -3.06 16.67
CA ALA A 277 -6.10 -2.47 15.82
C ALA A 277 -5.58 -2.25 14.38
N ILE A 278 -4.32 -1.89 14.19
CA ILE A 278 -3.68 -1.78 12.88
C ILE A 278 -3.63 -3.14 12.17
N GLU A 279 -3.19 -4.19 12.86
CA GLU A 279 -3.16 -5.54 12.29
C GLU A 279 -4.57 -6.04 11.93
N GLU A 280 -5.54 -5.78 12.78
CA GLU A 280 -6.94 -6.14 12.53
C GLU A 280 -7.53 -5.34 11.36
N GLY A 281 -7.25 -4.05 11.25
CA GLY A 281 -7.69 -3.21 10.13
C GLY A 281 -7.18 -3.74 8.79
N VAL A 282 -5.87 -4.03 8.70
CA VAL A 282 -5.23 -4.59 7.50
C VAL A 282 -5.68 -6.01 7.20
N ARG A 283 -6.09 -6.78 8.21
CA ARG A 283 -6.71 -8.10 8.04
C ARG A 283 -8.14 -7.96 7.52
N TRP A 284 -8.95 -7.15 8.20
CA TRP A 284 -10.39 -7.04 7.96
C TRP A 284 -10.72 -6.43 6.60
N ASP A 285 -10.00 -5.39 6.22
CA ASP A 285 -10.08 -4.83 4.87
C ASP A 285 -8.67 -4.53 4.33
N ALA A 286 -8.18 -5.45 3.49
CA ALA A 286 -6.85 -5.33 2.91
C ALA A 286 -6.82 -4.17 1.90
N PRO A 287 -5.83 -3.24 1.98
CA PRO A 287 -5.74 -2.11 1.05
C PRO A 287 -5.54 -2.55 -0.40
N LEU A 288 -4.99 -3.75 -0.60
CA LEU A 288 -4.80 -4.42 -1.88
C LEU A 288 -5.33 -5.85 -1.77
N LEU A 289 -6.39 -6.17 -2.52
CA LEU A 289 -7.04 -7.49 -2.44
C LEU A 289 -6.23 -8.61 -3.05
N ASN A 290 -5.43 -8.32 -4.08
CA ASN A 290 -4.67 -9.33 -4.82
C ASN A 290 -3.33 -8.78 -5.30
N ILE A 291 -2.42 -9.68 -5.63
CA ILE A 291 -1.17 -9.43 -6.34
C ILE A 291 -1.07 -10.44 -7.49
N THR A 292 -0.04 -10.31 -8.34
CA THR A 292 0.13 -11.21 -9.49
C THR A 292 1.47 -11.92 -9.44
N ARG A 293 1.46 -13.18 -9.88
CA ARG A 293 2.65 -14.00 -10.17
C ARG A 293 2.49 -14.65 -11.55
N VAL A 294 3.59 -15.16 -12.10
CA VAL A 294 3.55 -15.95 -13.33
C VAL A 294 4.20 -17.32 -13.10
N ALA A 295 3.54 -18.38 -13.57
CA ALA A 295 4.10 -19.73 -13.50
C ALA A 295 5.30 -19.86 -14.46
N THR A 296 6.48 -20.20 -13.94
CA THR A 296 7.73 -20.34 -14.73
C THR A 296 7.83 -21.66 -15.47
N ARG A 297 7.01 -22.65 -15.09
CA ARG A 297 6.95 -24.00 -15.64
C ARG A 297 5.54 -24.57 -15.46
N ASP A 298 5.23 -25.66 -16.17
CA ASP A 298 4.04 -26.45 -15.85
C ASP A 298 4.14 -26.95 -14.41
N THR A 299 3.10 -26.70 -13.63
CA THR A 299 3.05 -27.00 -12.21
C THR A 299 1.64 -27.38 -11.77
N GLU A 300 1.50 -27.68 -10.49
CA GLU A 300 0.22 -27.99 -9.84
C GLU A 300 0.14 -27.24 -8.50
N LEU A 301 -1.02 -26.69 -8.18
CA LEU A 301 -1.32 -26.12 -6.87
C LEU A 301 -2.64 -26.71 -6.37
N ALA A 302 -2.63 -27.33 -5.19
CA ALA A 302 -3.80 -27.97 -4.58
C ALA A 302 -4.59 -28.91 -5.54
N GLY A 303 -3.90 -29.67 -6.39
CA GLY A 303 -4.51 -30.60 -7.34
C GLY A 303 -4.97 -29.95 -8.66
N VAL A 304 -4.78 -28.66 -8.86
CA VAL A 304 -5.14 -27.96 -10.09
C VAL A 304 -3.89 -27.73 -10.95
N PRO A 305 -3.86 -28.26 -12.18
CA PRO A 305 -2.73 -28.05 -13.10
C PRO A 305 -2.69 -26.61 -13.60
N ILE A 306 -1.51 -26.00 -13.51
CA ILE A 306 -1.24 -24.61 -13.93
C ILE A 306 -0.15 -24.66 -15.03
N PRO A 307 -0.48 -24.35 -16.28
CA PRO A 307 0.47 -24.33 -17.38
C PRO A 307 1.52 -23.22 -17.21
N GLN A 308 2.73 -23.45 -17.75
CA GLN A 308 3.77 -22.44 -17.86
C GLN A 308 3.26 -21.16 -18.52
N GLY A 309 3.62 -20.00 -17.98
CA GLY A 309 3.24 -18.68 -18.48
C GLY A 309 1.84 -18.24 -18.07
N SER A 310 1.11 -19.04 -17.26
CA SER A 310 -0.17 -18.63 -16.67
C SER A 310 0.05 -17.57 -15.59
N SER A 311 -0.82 -16.57 -15.55
CA SER A 311 -0.93 -15.67 -14.41
C SER A 311 -1.60 -16.36 -13.23
N VAL A 312 -1.04 -16.18 -12.05
CA VAL A 312 -1.57 -16.71 -10.79
C VAL A 312 -1.75 -15.58 -9.79
N MET A 313 -2.99 -15.34 -9.38
CA MET A 313 -3.40 -14.20 -8.58
C MET A 313 -3.85 -14.66 -7.17
N PRO A 314 -3.01 -14.55 -6.15
CA PRO A 314 -3.43 -14.79 -4.77
C PRO A 314 -4.36 -13.69 -4.29
N MET A 315 -5.57 -14.08 -3.86
CA MET A 315 -6.59 -13.17 -3.32
C MET A 315 -6.38 -12.99 -1.81
N LEU A 316 -5.51 -12.04 -1.44
CA LEU A 316 -5.07 -11.79 -0.07
C LEU A 316 -6.25 -11.45 0.86
N GLY A 317 -7.21 -10.64 0.37
CA GLY A 317 -8.40 -10.28 1.13
C GLY A 317 -9.28 -11.50 1.49
N ALA A 318 -9.42 -12.46 0.55
CA ALA A 318 -10.14 -13.70 0.82
C ALA A 318 -9.46 -14.55 1.89
N ALA A 319 -8.13 -14.69 1.79
CA ALA A 319 -7.34 -15.48 2.75
C ALA A 319 -7.35 -14.89 4.17
N ASN A 320 -7.42 -13.57 4.29
CA ASN A 320 -7.53 -12.90 5.59
C ASN A 320 -8.87 -13.08 6.30
N ARG A 321 -9.89 -13.56 5.58
CA ARG A 321 -11.21 -13.87 6.14
C ARG A 321 -11.55 -15.35 6.11
N GLN A 322 -10.53 -16.23 6.14
CA GLN A 322 -10.75 -17.69 6.18
C GLN A 322 -11.19 -18.15 7.57
N GLU A 323 -12.28 -18.90 7.64
CA GLU A 323 -12.98 -19.31 8.86
C GLU A 323 -12.14 -20.26 9.74
N ASP A 324 -11.34 -21.13 9.13
CA ASP A 324 -10.44 -22.06 9.82
C ASP A 324 -9.32 -21.32 10.57
N ARG A 325 -8.99 -20.11 10.10
CA ARG A 325 -7.90 -19.30 10.64
C ARG A 325 -8.39 -18.26 11.64
N TYR A 326 -9.57 -17.71 11.42
CA TYR A 326 -10.13 -16.63 12.21
C TYR A 326 -11.57 -16.93 12.63
N THR A 327 -11.84 -16.88 13.92
CA THR A 327 -13.21 -16.99 14.46
C THR A 327 -13.97 -15.73 14.07
N LYS A 328 -15.18 -15.88 13.49
CA LYS A 328 -15.98 -14.76 12.96
C LYS A 328 -15.13 -13.82 12.09
N PRO A 329 -14.61 -14.29 10.96
CA PRO A 329 -13.61 -13.57 10.17
C PRO A 329 -14.12 -12.27 9.57
N ASP A 330 -15.44 -12.12 9.42
CA ASP A 330 -16.08 -10.93 8.84
C ASP A 330 -16.27 -9.79 9.86
N ASP A 331 -16.25 -10.11 11.16
CA ASP A 331 -16.32 -9.08 12.21
C ASP A 331 -14.97 -8.34 12.31
N PHE A 332 -15.06 -7.00 12.41
CA PHE A 332 -13.93 -6.19 12.86
C PHE A 332 -13.81 -6.29 14.38
N ASP A 333 -12.66 -6.74 14.88
CA ASP A 333 -12.46 -7.02 16.31
C ASP A 333 -11.02 -6.75 16.73
N ILE A 334 -10.76 -5.58 17.32
CA ILE A 334 -9.43 -5.19 17.80
C ILE A 334 -8.93 -6.06 18.96
N PHE A 335 -9.79 -6.84 19.59
CA PHE A 335 -9.42 -7.77 20.70
C PHE A 335 -9.08 -9.17 20.19
N ARG A 336 -9.21 -9.40 18.87
CA ARG A 336 -8.85 -10.67 18.25
C ARG A 336 -7.39 -11.02 18.54
N GLN A 337 -7.11 -12.29 18.84
CA GLN A 337 -5.72 -12.75 18.99
C GLN A 337 -4.91 -12.38 17.72
N ALA A 338 -3.86 -11.59 17.93
CA ALA A 338 -3.03 -11.07 16.84
C ALA A 338 -2.40 -12.22 16.03
N LYS A 339 -2.58 -12.16 14.72
CA LYS A 339 -1.88 -12.96 13.71
C LYS A 339 -1.49 -12.01 12.61
N VAL A 340 -0.27 -12.12 12.10
CA VAL A 340 0.18 -11.28 10.98
C VAL A 340 -0.68 -11.59 9.75
N PRO A 341 -1.43 -10.62 9.21
CA PRO A 341 -2.26 -10.82 8.03
C PRO A 341 -1.40 -11.04 6.79
N ILE A 342 -1.92 -11.86 5.86
CA ILE A 342 -1.21 -12.12 4.60
C ILE A 342 -1.20 -10.90 3.66
N SER A 343 -1.95 -9.85 3.98
CA SER A 343 -1.87 -8.55 3.29
C SER A 343 -0.48 -7.91 3.31
N TRP A 344 0.33 -8.22 4.32
CA TRP A 344 1.74 -7.83 4.34
C TRP A 344 2.62 -8.64 3.37
N GLY A 345 2.03 -9.55 2.62
CA GLY A 345 2.75 -10.52 1.80
C GLY A 345 3.31 -11.69 2.63
N TYR A 346 4.01 -12.58 1.93
CA TYR A 346 4.67 -13.74 2.51
C TYR A 346 5.93 -14.12 1.73
N GLY A 347 6.89 -14.81 2.37
CA GLY A 347 8.14 -15.23 1.72
C GLY A 347 9.08 -14.06 1.46
N VAL A 348 9.87 -14.16 0.39
CA VAL A 348 10.95 -13.21 0.07
C VAL A 348 10.43 -11.80 -0.22
N HIS A 349 9.20 -11.67 -0.72
CA HIS A 349 8.54 -10.39 -1.01
C HIS A 349 7.63 -9.86 0.11
N VAL A 350 7.81 -10.30 1.37
CA VAL A 350 7.09 -9.68 2.49
C VAL A 350 7.30 -8.15 2.46
N CYS A 351 6.28 -7.38 2.79
CA CYS A 351 6.30 -5.93 2.64
C CYS A 351 7.52 -5.27 3.28
N LEU A 352 8.32 -4.57 2.49
CA LEU A 352 9.50 -3.84 2.96
C LEU A 352 9.10 -2.66 3.87
N GLY A 353 8.03 -1.95 3.48
CA GLY A 353 7.52 -0.76 4.18
C GLY A 353 6.66 -1.06 5.40
N MET A 354 6.47 -2.32 5.80
CA MET A 354 5.55 -2.72 6.88
C MET A 354 5.80 -1.96 8.20
N HIS A 355 7.05 -1.72 8.55
CA HIS A 355 7.40 -0.98 9.78
C HIS A 355 7.08 0.51 9.66
N LEU A 356 7.28 1.10 8.48
CA LEU A 356 6.93 2.50 8.21
C LEU A 356 5.41 2.69 8.23
N ALA A 357 4.67 1.86 7.52
CA ALA A 357 3.20 1.93 7.49
C ALA A 357 2.57 1.79 8.90
N ARG A 358 3.10 0.87 9.72
CA ARG A 358 2.68 0.73 11.13
C ARG A 358 3.01 1.96 11.97
N LEU A 359 4.17 2.55 11.75
CA LEU A 359 4.58 3.78 12.43
C LEU A 359 3.65 4.93 12.05
N GLU A 360 3.40 5.14 10.76
CA GLU A 360 2.50 6.17 10.24
C GLU A 360 1.09 6.02 10.81
N MET A 361 0.49 4.83 10.69
CA MET A 361 -0.87 4.59 11.20
C MET A 361 -0.96 4.75 12.71
N ARG A 362 0.02 4.27 13.48
CA ARG A 362 0.05 4.43 14.94
C ARG A 362 0.12 5.91 15.33
N THR A 363 1.01 6.67 14.71
CA THR A 363 1.17 8.10 14.97
C THR A 363 -0.08 8.87 14.58
N ALA A 364 -0.65 8.58 13.39
CA ALA A 364 -1.88 9.20 12.92
C ALA A 364 -3.05 9.01 13.89
N ILE A 365 -3.29 7.76 14.34
CA ILE A 365 -4.39 7.47 15.29
C ILE A 365 -4.19 8.23 16.59
N ASN A 366 -2.98 8.22 17.16
CA ASN A 366 -2.69 8.97 18.38
C ASN A 366 -2.98 10.47 18.20
N LEU A 367 -2.44 11.09 17.15
CA LEU A 367 -2.62 12.51 16.89
C LEU A 367 -4.10 12.88 16.67
N LEU A 368 -4.83 12.11 15.87
CA LEU A 368 -6.26 12.38 15.63
C LEU A 368 -7.08 12.29 16.92
N LEU A 369 -6.81 11.27 17.75
CA LEU A 369 -7.55 11.11 19.01
C LEU A 369 -7.13 12.11 20.09
N ASP A 370 -5.92 12.66 20.05
CA ASP A 370 -5.44 13.69 20.99
C ASP A 370 -5.91 15.09 20.59
N ARG A 371 -6.00 15.36 19.27
CA ARG A 371 -6.24 16.69 18.73
C ARG A 371 -7.71 16.93 18.32
N LEU A 372 -8.52 15.86 18.12
CA LEU A 372 -9.91 15.95 17.69
C LEU A 372 -10.84 15.33 18.74
N PRO A 373 -11.18 16.06 19.82
CA PRO A 373 -12.08 15.56 20.84
C PRO A 373 -13.46 15.20 20.24
N ASN A 374 -14.07 14.13 20.73
CA ASN A 374 -15.38 13.65 20.26
C ASN A 374 -15.43 13.32 18.78
N LEU A 375 -14.31 12.91 18.17
CA LEU A 375 -14.23 12.48 16.78
C LEU A 375 -15.25 11.36 16.51
N ARG A 376 -16.14 11.61 15.53
CA ARG A 376 -17.25 10.72 15.11
C ARG A 376 -17.60 10.94 13.65
N LEU A 377 -18.29 9.99 13.02
CA LEU A 377 -18.83 10.19 11.68
C LEU A 377 -19.83 11.36 11.66
N ASP A 378 -19.84 12.10 10.55
CA ASP A 378 -20.86 13.11 10.28
C ASP A 378 -22.11 12.39 9.73
N PRO A 379 -23.26 12.43 10.45
CA PRO A 379 -24.46 11.74 10.01
C PRO A 379 -25.14 12.41 8.79
N ASP A 380 -24.82 13.67 8.52
CA ASP A 380 -25.35 14.44 7.40
C ASP A 380 -24.36 14.52 6.22
N GLY A 381 -23.19 13.90 6.36
CA GLY A 381 -22.15 13.85 5.33
C GLY A 381 -22.44 12.82 4.23
N ASP A 382 -21.58 12.79 3.21
CA ASP A 382 -21.62 11.75 2.19
C ASP A 382 -21.53 10.35 2.84
N ASP A 383 -22.24 9.36 2.27
CA ASP A 383 -22.27 7.98 2.76
C ASP A 383 -20.86 7.36 2.78
N PRO A 384 -20.17 7.29 3.92
CA PRO A 384 -18.83 6.73 3.98
C PRO A 384 -18.91 5.21 3.88
N HIS A 385 -18.18 4.65 2.93
CA HIS A 385 -18.05 3.19 2.76
C HIS A 385 -16.73 2.82 2.11
N ILE A 386 -16.23 1.64 2.43
CA ILE A 386 -15.08 1.04 1.75
C ILE A 386 -15.56 0.43 0.44
N ARG A 387 -14.80 0.64 -0.65
CA ARG A 387 -15.12 0.12 -1.97
C ARG A 387 -13.88 -0.37 -2.73
N GLY A 388 -14.11 -1.10 -3.82
CA GLY A 388 -13.10 -1.53 -4.78
C GLY A 388 -12.82 -3.03 -4.78
N MET A 389 -12.34 -3.55 -5.94
CA MET A 389 -11.97 -4.96 -6.14
C MET A 389 -10.46 -5.20 -6.27
N VAL A 390 -9.66 -4.14 -6.47
CA VAL A 390 -8.20 -4.23 -6.52
C VAL A 390 -7.63 -3.48 -5.31
N PHE A 391 -7.83 -2.18 -5.29
CA PHE A 391 -7.52 -1.32 -4.16
C PHE A 391 -8.80 -1.03 -3.37
N ARG A 392 -8.70 -0.99 -2.04
CA ARG A 392 -9.85 -0.79 -1.16
C ARG A 392 -9.63 0.30 -0.14
N SER A 393 -10.56 1.24 -0.11
CA SER A 393 -10.65 2.29 0.92
C SER A 393 -11.96 3.05 0.82
N PRO A 394 -12.34 3.85 1.83
CA PRO A 394 -13.31 4.91 1.62
C PRO A 394 -12.71 6.01 0.72
N THR A 395 -13.52 6.56 -0.17
CA THR A 395 -13.19 7.75 -0.99
C THR A 395 -13.61 9.05 -0.31
N SER A 396 -14.49 8.94 0.70
CA SER A 396 -14.94 10.02 1.55
C SER A 396 -15.11 9.52 2.97
N LEU A 397 -14.65 10.29 3.95
CA LEU A 397 -14.80 9.99 5.37
C LEU A 397 -15.11 11.28 6.13
N PRO A 398 -16.37 11.77 6.01
CA PRO A 398 -16.80 12.99 6.69
C PRO A 398 -16.92 12.74 8.19
N VAL A 399 -16.33 13.62 8.98
CA VAL A 399 -16.28 13.53 10.44
C VAL A 399 -16.61 14.85 11.10
N LEU A 400 -17.17 14.77 12.31
CA LEU A 400 -17.36 15.87 13.25
C LEU A 400 -16.45 15.65 14.47
N PHE A 401 -16.01 16.74 15.07
CA PHE A 401 -15.24 16.76 16.31
C PHE A 401 -15.44 18.10 17.01
N ASP A 402 -15.06 18.22 18.27
CA ASP A 402 -15.07 19.49 18.95
C ASP A 402 -13.89 20.33 18.50
N PRO A 403 -14.06 21.59 18.07
CA PRO A 403 -12.97 22.46 17.64
C PRO A 403 -11.92 22.65 18.74
N ALA A 404 -10.63 22.64 18.34
CA ALA A 404 -9.52 22.82 19.27
C ALA A 404 -9.16 24.31 19.46
#